data_b27f85944309af0d64d57e9a029d1052
#
_entry.id   b27f85944309af0d64d57e9a029d1052
#
_cell.length_a   1.000
_cell.length_b   1.000
_cell.length_c   1.000
_cell.angle_alpha   90.00
_cell.angle_beta   90.00
_cell.angle_gamma   90.00
#
_symmetry.space_group_name_H-M   'P 1'
#
loop_
_entity.id
_entity.type
_entity.pdbx_description
1 polymer ?
#
loop_
_entity_poly.entity_id
_entity_poly.type
_entity_poly.pdbx_seq_one_letter_code
_entity_poly.pdbx_strand_id
1 'polypeptide(L)'
;LNYLTLTGCLKNLKVLNVSFNNLKSVPPELGDCENLEKLDLSGNMEITELPFELSNLKQLTFVDVSANKFHSIPICVLRMSNLQWLDISSNSLKDLPEDIDRLDELQTLLLQKNKLTYLPRALVNMPKLSLLVVSGDDLVEIPTAICESTTGLKFVSLKDSPVETIVCEDTEKIVENEREHEQVEKEFMRAYIEDLRERESTPSYTTKVMLSLQL
;
A
#
# COMPACT_ATOMS: atom_id res chain seq x y z
N LEU A 1 21.62 1.06 7.94
CA LEU A 1 21.21 2.23 8.74
C LEU A 1 20.16 1.77 9.74
N ASN A 2 20.44 1.87 11.05
CA ASN A 2 19.47 1.46 12.07
C ASN A 2 18.47 2.60 12.41
N TYR A 3 18.84 3.84 12.08
CA TYR A 3 18.02 5.02 12.36
C TYR A 3 18.12 6.01 11.19
N LEU A 4 16.99 6.55 10.82
CA LEU A 4 16.90 7.66 9.89
C LEU A 4 16.99 8.94 10.72
N THR A 5 18.09 9.70 10.57
CA THR A 5 18.23 11.00 11.21
C THR A 5 18.03 12.10 10.16
N LEU A 6 16.97 12.86 10.32
CA LEU A 6 16.72 14.04 9.49
C LEU A 6 17.27 15.27 10.22
N THR A 7 18.44 15.73 9.82
CA THR A 7 19.01 16.97 10.32
C THR A 7 18.53 18.14 9.44
N GLY A 8 17.52 18.83 9.91
CA GLY A 8 16.93 19.96 9.23
C GLY A 8 15.69 19.59 8.40
N CYS A 9 14.77 20.51 8.32
CA CYS A 9 13.51 20.35 7.58
C CYS A 9 13.81 20.34 6.08
N LEU A 10 13.74 19.18 5.45
CA LEU A 10 13.84 19.05 3.98
C LEU A 10 12.53 19.46 3.33
N LYS A 11 12.16 20.74 3.43
CA LYS A 11 10.87 21.28 2.96
C LYS A 11 10.58 21.00 1.49
N ASN A 12 11.62 20.79 0.68
CA ASN A 12 11.48 20.51 -0.75
C ASN A 12 11.56 19.02 -1.09
N LEU A 13 11.63 18.15 -0.08
CA LEU A 13 11.70 16.70 -0.28
C LEU A 13 10.35 16.21 -0.81
N LYS A 14 10.35 15.63 -2.00
CA LYS A 14 9.16 15.04 -2.64
C LYS A 14 9.15 13.53 -2.62
N VAL A 15 10.31 12.91 -2.70
CA VAL A 15 10.45 11.46 -2.76
C VAL A 15 11.50 11.03 -1.74
N LEU A 16 11.12 10.15 -0.83
CA LEU A 16 12.03 9.47 0.08
C LEU A 16 11.93 7.97 -0.15
N ASN A 17 13.04 7.39 -0.61
CA ASN A 17 13.18 5.94 -0.69
C ASN A 17 14.34 5.53 0.23
N VAL A 18 14.01 4.76 1.26
CA VAL A 18 14.95 4.15 2.21
C VAL A 18 14.65 2.65 2.36
N SER A 19 14.14 2.05 1.30
CA SER A 19 13.84 0.63 1.25
C SER A 19 15.08 -0.25 1.41
N PHE A 20 14.88 -1.48 1.82
CA PHE A 20 15.92 -2.50 2.00
C PHE A 20 17.09 -2.04 2.86
N ASN A 21 16.78 -1.38 3.99
CA ASN A 21 17.70 -1.00 5.04
C ASN A 21 17.37 -1.77 6.34
N ASN A 22 18.04 -1.46 7.41
CA ASN A 22 17.78 -2.06 8.73
C ASN A 22 17.17 -1.03 9.70
N LEU A 23 16.23 -0.21 9.18
CA LEU A 23 15.56 0.79 10.00
C LEU A 23 14.68 0.10 11.04
N LYS A 24 14.80 0.55 12.30
CA LYS A 24 13.95 0.07 13.41
C LYS A 24 12.74 0.96 13.65
N SER A 25 12.87 2.22 13.31
CA SER A 25 11.82 3.22 13.48
C SER A 25 11.96 4.35 12.48
N VAL A 26 10.90 5.09 12.30
CA VAL A 26 10.85 6.32 11.49
C VAL A 26 10.81 7.51 12.45
N PRO A 27 11.62 8.55 12.24
CA PRO A 27 11.62 9.71 13.12
C PRO A 27 10.37 10.58 12.90
N PRO A 28 9.78 11.15 13.96
CA PRO A 28 8.61 12.03 13.85
C PRO A 28 8.89 13.29 13.02
N GLU A 29 10.13 13.75 12.96
CA GLU A 29 10.57 14.91 12.16
C GLU A 29 10.33 14.72 10.65
N LEU A 30 10.13 13.48 10.20
CA LEU A 30 9.71 13.24 8.81
C LEU A 30 8.36 13.89 8.51
N GLY A 31 7.50 14.03 9.52
CA GLY A 31 6.21 14.72 9.39
C GLY A 31 6.32 16.21 9.02
N ASP A 32 7.51 16.81 9.18
CA ASP A 32 7.79 18.20 8.78
C ASP A 32 8.10 18.36 7.28
N CYS A 33 8.26 17.24 6.56
CA CYS A 33 8.49 17.23 5.12
C CYS A 33 7.17 17.36 4.34
N GLU A 34 6.45 18.46 4.52
CA GLU A 34 5.07 18.67 4.06
C GLU A 34 4.86 18.49 2.55
N ASN A 35 5.92 18.60 1.74
CA ASN A 35 5.89 18.41 0.29
C ASN A 35 6.18 16.97 -0.15
N LEU A 36 6.28 16.01 0.79
CA LEU A 36 6.55 14.62 0.46
C LEU A 36 5.35 14.01 -0.28
N GLU A 37 5.61 13.54 -1.48
CA GLU A 37 4.64 12.92 -2.39
C GLU A 37 4.74 11.37 -2.38
N LYS A 38 5.97 10.84 -2.18
CA LYS A 38 6.23 9.41 -2.19
C LYS A 38 7.14 9.00 -1.04
N LEU A 39 6.74 7.96 -0.32
CA LEU A 39 7.48 7.38 0.79
C LEU A 39 7.62 5.87 0.59
N ASP A 40 8.85 5.39 0.49
CA ASP A 40 9.18 3.97 0.40
C ASP A 40 10.07 3.57 1.59
N LEU A 41 9.49 2.75 2.47
CA LEU A 41 10.11 2.17 3.68
C LEU A 41 10.16 0.64 3.58
N SER A 42 9.93 0.07 2.41
CA SER A 42 9.81 -1.38 2.23
C SER A 42 11.07 -2.14 2.60
N GLY A 43 10.93 -3.39 3.02
CA GLY A 43 12.07 -4.27 3.27
C GLY A 43 12.96 -3.89 4.46
N ASN A 44 12.48 -3.08 5.40
CA ASN A 44 13.27 -2.76 6.60
C ASN A 44 13.18 -3.84 7.68
N MET A 45 12.20 -4.74 7.61
CA MET A 45 12.06 -5.96 8.42
C MET A 45 11.94 -5.76 9.95
N GLU A 46 12.04 -4.55 10.47
CA GLU A 46 11.93 -4.28 11.91
C GLU A 46 10.96 -3.15 12.26
N ILE A 47 10.46 -2.39 11.29
CA ILE A 47 9.49 -1.31 11.55
C ILE A 47 8.15 -1.95 11.93
N THR A 48 7.63 -1.56 13.10
CA THR A 48 6.35 -2.04 13.64
C THR A 48 5.27 -0.98 13.66
N GLU A 49 5.67 0.31 13.62
CA GLU A 49 4.78 1.46 13.72
C GLU A 49 5.33 2.67 12.96
N LEU A 50 4.47 3.61 12.65
CA LEU A 50 4.84 4.91 12.10
C LEU A 50 4.44 6.01 13.10
N PRO A 51 5.25 7.06 13.27
CA PRO A 51 4.91 8.18 14.13
C PRO A 51 3.66 8.91 13.64
N PHE A 52 2.85 9.38 14.59
CA PHE A 52 1.59 10.06 14.27
C PHE A 52 1.81 11.35 13.46
N GLU A 53 2.95 12.00 13.61
CA GLU A 53 3.35 13.22 12.89
C GLU A 53 3.33 13.06 11.36
N LEU A 54 3.48 11.83 10.86
CA LEU A 54 3.33 11.56 9.41
C LEU A 54 1.90 11.85 8.91
N SER A 55 0.92 11.99 9.80
CA SER A 55 -0.41 12.48 9.44
C SER A 55 -0.43 13.91 8.86
N ASN A 56 0.66 14.67 9.02
CA ASN A 56 0.83 16.01 8.45
C ASN A 56 1.19 15.97 6.96
N LEU A 57 1.63 14.83 6.43
CA LEU A 57 2.08 14.66 5.05
C LEU A 57 0.90 14.60 4.08
N LYS A 58 0.23 15.73 3.86
CA LYS A 58 -1.00 15.82 3.03
C LYS A 58 -0.75 15.66 1.52
N GLN A 59 0.50 15.75 1.08
CA GLN A 59 0.86 15.59 -0.34
C GLN A 59 1.20 14.14 -0.70
N LEU A 60 1.24 13.21 0.30
CA LEU A 60 1.54 11.80 0.02
C LEU A 60 0.44 11.18 -0.84
N THR A 61 0.88 10.64 -1.98
CA THR A 61 0.07 9.87 -2.91
C THR A 61 0.50 8.41 -2.96
N PHE A 62 1.73 8.11 -2.55
CA PHE A 62 2.32 6.78 -2.59
C PHE A 62 3.01 6.46 -1.27
N VAL A 63 2.63 5.33 -0.66
CA VAL A 63 3.28 4.77 0.54
C VAL A 63 3.53 3.28 0.32
N ASP A 64 4.78 2.88 0.44
CA ASP A 64 5.21 1.49 0.48
C ASP A 64 5.86 1.20 1.84
N VAL A 65 5.21 0.34 2.62
CA VAL A 65 5.69 -0.16 3.91
C VAL A 65 5.71 -1.69 3.93
N SER A 66 5.79 -2.30 2.75
CA SER A 66 5.83 -3.74 2.59
C SER A 66 7.06 -4.38 3.23
N ALA A 67 7.01 -5.66 3.51
CA ALA A 67 8.10 -6.44 4.11
C ALA A 67 8.66 -5.79 5.39
N ASN A 68 7.76 -5.48 6.32
CA ASN A 68 8.05 -4.96 7.65
C ASN A 68 7.35 -5.81 8.73
N LYS A 69 7.09 -5.26 9.91
CA LYS A 69 6.42 -5.99 11.03
C LYS A 69 5.16 -5.28 11.52
N PHE A 70 4.41 -4.65 10.64
CA PHE A 70 3.15 -4.02 11.02
C PHE A 70 2.11 -5.08 11.40
N HIS A 71 1.37 -4.83 12.48
CA HIS A 71 0.26 -5.68 12.94
C HIS A 71 -1.11 -5.10 12.62
N SER A 72 -1.16 -3.83 12.26
CA SER A 72 -2.33 -3.08 11.81
C SER A 72 -1.90 -1.95 10.89
N ILE A 73 -2.83 -1.37 10.14
CA ILE A 73 -2.56 -0.13 9.38
C ILE A 73 -2.33 1.01 10.37
N PRO A 74 -1.19 1.74 10.27
CA PRO A 74 -0.91 2.85 11.17
C PRO A 74 -1.96 3.97 11.05
N ILE A 75 -2.39 4.53 12.19
CA ILE A 75 -3.43 5.57 12.23
C ILE A 75 -3.06 6.81 11.40
N CYS A 76 -1.77 7.15 11.32
CA CYS A 76 -1.31 8.27 10.49
C CYS A 76 -1.63 8.06 9.00
N VAL A 77 -1.58 6.80 8.51
CA VAL A 77 -1.90 6.46 7.11
C VAL A 77 -3.37 6.76 6.82
N LEU A 78 -4.30 6.41 7.72
CA LEU A 78 -5.73 6.69 7.56
C LEU A 78 -6.08 8.20 7.51
N ARG A 79 -5.10 9.06 7.76
CA ARG A 79 -5.23 10.53 7.70
C ARG A 79 -4.56 11.15 6.48
N MET A 80 -3.98 10.34 5.60
CA MET A 80 -3.35 10.76 4.34
C MET A 80 -4.42 10.83 3.25
N SER A 81 -5.22 11.89 3.25
CA SER A 81 -6.42 12.04 2.40
C SER A 81 -6.15 12.00 0.89
N ASN A 82 -4.92 12.25 0.44
CA ASN A 82 -4.57 12.20 -0.98
C ASN A 82 -3.86 10.89 -1.38
N LEU A 83 -3.81 9.89 -0.48
CA LEU A 83 -3.14 8.64 -0.74
C LEU A 83 -3.86 7.84 -1.84
N GLN A 84 -3.13 7.48 -2.89
CA GLN A 84 -3.65 6.73 -4.05
C GLN A 84 -3.12 5.30 -4.11
N TRP A 85 -1.92 5.08 -3.57
CA TRP A 85 -1.26 3.78 -3.55
C TRP A 85 -0.78 3.45 -2.14
N LEU A 86 -1.21 2.31 -1.63
CA LEU A 86 -0.72 1.75 -0.36
C LEU A 86 -0.28 0.30 -0.56
N ASP A 87 1.00 0.05 -0.38
CA ASP A 87 1.53 -1.31 -0.23
C ASP A 87 1.91 -1.55 1.24
N ILE A 88 1.22 -2.49 1.88
CA ILE A 88 1.50 -2.97 3.23
C ILE A 88 1.58 -4.51 3.24
N SER A 89 1.91 -5.09 2.10
CA SER A 89 2.10 -6.52 1.93
C SER A 89 3.26 -7.07 2.74
N SER A 90 3.30 -8.39 2.92
CA SER A 90 4.38 -9.09 3.64
C SER A 90 4.63 -8.51 5.04
N ASN A 91 3.55 -8.29 5.78
CA ASN A 91 3.56 -7.85 7.16
C ASN A 91 2.88 -8.89 8.08
N SER A 92 2.29 -8.47 9.19
CA SER A 92 1.60 -9.36 10.13
C SER A 92 0.22 -8.83 10.51
N LEU A 93 -0.46 -8.16 9.55
CA LEU A 93 -1.80 -7.61 9.77
C LEU A 93 -2.79 -8.76 10.04
N LYS A 94 -3.61 -8.61 11.09
CA LYS A 94 -4.67 -9.57 11.43
C LYS A 94 -6.05 -9.10 10.97
N ASP A 95 -6.21 -7.80 10.89
CA ASP A 95 -7.45 -7.12 10.51
C ASP A 95 -7.17 -5.80 9.80
N LEU A 96 -8.18 -5.26 9.17
CA LEU A 96 -8.19 -3.91 8.63
C LEU A 96 -9.15 -3.06 9.48
N PRO A 97 -8.86 -1.75 9.66
CA PRO A 97 -9.73 -0.86 10.42
C PRO A 97 -11.07 -0.67 9.70
N GLU A 98 -12.16 -0.59 10.48
CA GLU A 98 -13.51 -0.36 9.95
C GLU A 98 -13.68 1.02 9.28
N ASP A 99 -12.78 1.96 9.55
CA ASP A 99 -12.74 3.29 8.97
C ASP A 99 -11.69 3.43 7.85
N ILE A 100 -11.32 2.32 7.18
CA ILE A 100 -10.40 2.32 6.04
C ILE A 100 -10.94 3.14 4.85
N ASP A 101 -12.25 3.32 4.76
CA ASP A 101 -12.92 4.14 3.75
C ASP A 101 -12.62 5.65 3.86
N ARG A 102 -11.92 6.10 4.92
CA ARG A 102 -11.33 7.44 4.98
C ARG A 102 -10.29 7.70 3.89
N LEU A 103 -9.73 6.64 3.33
CA LEU A 103 -8.80 6.71 2.19
C LEU A 103 -9.59 6.82 0.88
N ASP A 104 -10.38 7.87 0.74
CA ASP A 104 -11.32 8.08 -0.36
C ASP A 104 -10.65 8.31 -1.74
N GLU A 105 -9.37 8.69 -1.75
CA GLU A 105 -8.55 8.81 -2.97
C GLU A 105 -7.80 7.52 -3.32
N LEU A 106 -7.83 6.47 -2.46
CA LEU A 106 -7.04 5.27 -2.66
C LEU A 106 -7.54 4.47 -3.88
N GLN A 107 -6.62 4.16 -4.78
CA GLN A 107 -6.86 3.42 -6.02
C GLN A 107 -6.31 1.99 -5.95
N THR A 108 -5.21 1.81 -5.25
CA THR A 108 -4.51 0.53 -5.12
C THR A 108 -4.21 0.22 -3.67
N LEU A 109 -4.62 -0.97 -3.25
CA LEU A 109 -4.35 -1.51 -1.91
C LEU A 109 -3.76 -2.91 -2.03
N LEU A 110 -2.48 -3.05 -1.65
CA LEU A 110 -1.75 -4.32 -1.68
C LEU A 110 -1.57 -4.83 -0.25
N LEU A 111 -2.19 -5.98 0.05
CA LEU A 111 -2.26 -6.60 1.38
C LEU A 111 -1.69 -8.01 1.41
N GLN A 112 -1.20 -8.54 0.28
CA GLN A 112 -0.80 -9.93 0.16
C GLN A 112 0.25 -10.34 1.20
N LYS A 113 0.22 -11.61 1.61
CA LYS A 113 1.12 -12.19 2.62
C LYS A 113 1.05 -11.50 3.98
N ASN A 114 -0.15 -11.32 4.49
CA ASN A 114 -0.44 -10.93 5.86
C ASN A 114 -1.09 -12.10 6.61
N LYS A 115 -1.91 -11.84 7.61
CA LYS A 115 -2.65 -12.82 8.40
C LYS A 115 -4.11 -12.40 8.56
N LEU A 116 -4.66 -11.79 7.50
CA LEU A 116 -6.03 -11.31 7.50
C LEU A 116 -6.99 -12.51 7.50
N THR A 117 -7.98 -12.49 8.37
CA THR A 117 -9.02 -13.52 8.46
C THR A 117 -10.36 -13.08 7.89
N TYR A 118 -10.57 -11.77 7.78
CA TYR A 118 -11.76 -11.16 7.19
C TYR A 118 -11.43 -9.79 6.56
N LEU A 119 -12.34 -9.30 5.73
CA LEU A 119 -12.27 -7.96 5.15
C LEU A 119 -13.45 -7.12 5.64
N PRO A 120 -13.24 -5.86 6.07
CA PRO A 120 -14.32 -5.00 6.54
C PRO A 120 -15.22 -4.56 5.39
N ARG A 121 -16.52 -4.38 5.68
CA ARG A 121 -17.48 -3.86 4.69
C ARG A 121 -17.13 -2.46 4.19
N ALA A 122 -16.40 -1.69 4.96
CA ALA A 122 -15.95 -0.35 4.59
C ALA A 122 -15.20 -0.30 3.24
N LEU A 123 -14.55 -1.39 2.83
CA LEU A 123 -13.87 -1.47 1.52
C LEU A 123 -14.81 -1.20 0.33
N VAL A 124 -16.11 -1.54 0.44
CA VAL A 124 -17.09 -1.29 -0.64
C VAL A 124 -17.46 0.19 -0.75
N ASN A 125 -17.20 0.97 0.29
CA ASN A 125 -17.48 2.41 0.33
C ASN A 125 -16.35 3.26 -0.27
N MET A 126 -15.21 2.65 -0.63
CA MET A 126 -14.06 3.35 -1.17
C MET A 126 -14.28 3.68 -2.66
N PRO A 127 -14.53 4.96 -3.01
CA PRO A 127 -15.08 5.31 -4.33
C PRO A 127 -14.09 5.14 -5.48
N LYS A 128 -12.79 5.16 -5.19
CA LYS A 128 -11.71 5.11 -6.20
C LYS A 128 -10.91 3.81 -6.16
N LEU A 129 -11.16 2.93 -5.20
CA LEU A 129 -10.42 1.67 -5.09
C LEU A 129 -10.72 0.79 -6.31
N SER A 130 -9.69 0.53 -7.09
CA SER A 130 -9.77 -0.23 -8.34
C SER A 130 -8.99 -1.54 -8.30
N LEU A 131 -7.92 -1.60 -7.51
CA LEU A 131 -7.08 -2.78 -7.34
C LEU A 131 -6.97 -3.14 -5.87
N LEU A 132 -7.39 -4.35 -5.52
CA LEU A 132 -7.24 -4.95 -4.19
C LEU A 132 -6.55 -6.30 -4.32
N VAL A 133 -5.40 -6.49 -3.67
CA VAL A 133 -4.67 -7.76 -3.66
C VAL A 133 -4.54 -8.25 -2.23
N VAL A 134 -5.10 -9.45 -1.96
CA VAL A 134 -5.18 -10.07 -0.61
C VAL A 134 -4.72 -11.53 -0.64
N SER A 135 -3.82 -11.89 -1.54
CA SER A 135 -3.36 -13.27 -1.70
C SER A 135 -2.43 -13.72 -0.58
N GLY A 136 -2.50 -15.01 -0.24
CA GLY A 136 -1.63 -15.63 0.76
C GLY A 136 -1.96 -15.24 2.21
N ASP A 137 -3.22 -14.89 2.49
CA ASP A 137 -3.77 -14.59 3.79
C ASP A 137 -4.65 -15.72 4.34
N ASP A 138 -5.05 -15.63 5.60
CA ASP A 138 -5.88 -16.64 6.29
C ASP A 138 -7.39 -16.33 6.12
N LEU A 139 -7.80 -15.69 5.03
CA LEU A 139 -9.19 -15.30 4.80
C LEU A 139 -10.12 -16.52 4.78
N VAL A 140 -11.16 -16.48 5.60
CA VAL A 140 -12.19 -17.52 5.69
C VAL A 140 -13.49 -17.09 4.99
N GLU A 141 -13.72 -15.79 4.82
CA GLU A 141 -14.88 -15.24 4.12
C GLU A 141 -14.59 -13.89 3.49
N ILE A 142 -15.33 -13.56 2.45
CA ILE A 142 -15.30 -12.23 1.81
C ILE A 142 -16.70 -11.64 1.96
N PRO A 143 -16.83 -10.34 2.31
CA PRO A 143 -18.12 -9.68 2.26
C PRO A 143 -18.74 -9.81 0.87
N THR A 144 -19.95 -10.36 0.77
CA THR A 144 -20.68 -10.52 -0.51
C THR A 144 -20.76 -9.22 -1.29
N ALA A 145 -20.85 -8.08 -0.58
CA ALA A 145 -20.85 -6.76 -1.18
C ALA A 145 -19.58 -6.42 -2.00
N ILE A 146 -18.45 -7.06 -1.74
CA ILE A 146 -17.22 -6.92 -2.56
C ILE A 146 -17.41 -7.64 -3.90
N CYS A 147 -18.15 -8.75 -3.89
CA CYS A 147 -18.45 -9.55 -5.09
C CYS A 147 -19.59 -8.93 -5.93
N GLU A 148 -20.50 -8.18 -5.33
CA GLU A 148 -21.66 -7.56 -5.98
C GLU A 148 -21.33 -6.27 -6.73
N SER A 149 -20.20 -6.15 -7.33
CA SER A 149 -19.63 -5.17 -8.27
C SER A 149 -20.41 -3.87 -8.59
N THR A 150 -21.09 -3.27 -7.62
CA THR A 150 -21.51 -1.85 -7.68
C THR A 150 -20.35 -0.91 -7.33
N THR A 151 -19.24 -1.48 -6.83
CA THR A 151 -18.02 -0.78 -6.47
C THR A 151 -17.13 -0.55 -7.69
N GLY A 152 -16.28 0.45 -7.65
CA GLY A 152 -15.29 0.71 -8.69
C GLY A 152 -14.16 -0.33 -8.78
N LEU A 153 -14.23 -1.42 -7.98
CA LEU A 153 -13.24 -2.49 -7.96
C LEU A 153 -13.22 -3.21 -9.32
N LYS A 154 -12.09 -3.09 -10.00
CA LYS A 154 -11.83 -3.72 -11.30
C LYS A 154 -11.08 -5.04 -11.15
N PHE A 155 -10.35 -5.19 -10.06
CA PHE A 155 -9.51 -6.36 -9.83
C PHE A 155 -9.43 -6.68 -8.34
N VAL A 156 -9.71 -7.94 -8.00
CA VAL A 156 -9.51 -8.51 -6.65
C VAL A 156 -8.74 -9.81 -6.81
N SER A 157 -7.55 -9.91 -6.23
CA SER A 157 -6.80 -11.16 -6.17
C SER A 157 -6.92 -11.78 -4.80
N LEU A 158 -7.33 -13.04 -4.74
CA LEU A 158 -7.51 -13.85 -3.53
C LEU A 158 -6.66 -15.13 -3.59
N LYS A 159 -5.71 -15.18 -4.50
CA LYS A 159 -4.86 -16.34 -4.75
C LYS A 159 -4.20 -16.83 -3.44
N ASP A 160 -4.13 -18.15 -3.29
CA ASP A 160 -3.54 -18.81 -2.12
C ASP A 160 -4.25 -18.49 -0.77
N SER A 161 -5.50 -18.02 -0.79
CA SER A 161 -6.33 -17.83 0.39
C SER A 161 -7.31 -19.00 0.56
N PRO A 162 -7.67 -19.41 1.79
CA PRO A 162 -8.65 -20.50 2.04
C PRO A 162 -10.02 -20.26 1.40
N VAL A 163 -10.36 -19.00 1.15
CA VAL A 163 -11.61 -18.56 0.52
C VAL A 163 -11.69 -18.91 -0.97
N GLU A 164 -10.59 -19.31 -1.60
CA GLU A 164 -10.55 -19.74 -3.00
C GLU A 164 -11.56 -20.88 -3.31
N THR A 165 -11.99 -21.60 -2.26
CA THR A 165 -12.99 -22.68 -2.33
C THR A 165 -14.44 -22.22 -2.14
N ILE A 166 -14.70 -20.97 -1.72
CA ILE A 166 -16.03 -20.40 -1.54
C ILE A 166 -16.36 -19.52 -2.75
N VAL A 167 -16.56 -20.14 -3.88
CA VAL A 167 -16.98 -19.45 -5.11
C VAL A 167 -18.40 -18.93 -4.93
N CYS A 168 -18.58 -17.61 -4.96
CA CYS A 168 -19.88 -17.03 -5.29
C CYS A 168 -20.22 -17.51 -6.71
N GLU A 169 -21.37 -18.13 -6.92
CA GLU A 169 -21.80 -18.73 -8.22
C GLU A 169 -21.73 -17.75 -9.40
N ASP A 170 -21.64 -16.44 -9.16
CA ASP A 170 -21.45 -15.40 -10.17
C ASP A 170 -19.97 -15.02 -10.45
N THR A 171 -19.02 -15.58 -9.72
CA THR A 171 -17.57 -15.28 -9.88
C THR A 171 -16.85 -16.23 -10.83
N GLU A 172 -17.53 -17.15 -11.51
CA GLU A 172 -16.91 -17.94 -12.59
C GLU A 172 -16.20 -17.06 -13.63
N LYS A 173 -16.64 -15.81 -13.79
CA LYS A 173 -15.98 -14.82 -14.66
C LYS A 173 -14.68 -14.22 -14.09
N ILE A 174 -14.45 -14.32 -12.79
CA ILE A 174 -13.25 -13.76 -12.12
C ILE A 174 -12.16 -14.83 -12.00
N VAL A 175 -12.53 -16.12 -11.88
CA VAL A 175 -11.59 -17.23 -11.62
C VAL A 175 -11.12 -17.93 -12.90
N GLU A 176 -11.86 -17.87 -14.01
CA GLU A 176 -11.54 -18.63 -15.23
C GLU A 176 -10.29 -18.16 -15.98
N ASN A 177 -9.60 -17.10 -15.53
CA ASN A 177 -8.50 -16.55 -16.31
C ASN A 177 -7.22 -16.29 -15.50
N GLU A 178 -6.69 -17.32 -14.82
CA GLU A 178 -5.40 -17.23 -14.12
C GLU A 178 -4.26 -16.66 -15.00
N ARG A 179 -4.28 -16.95 -16.30
CA ARG A 179 -3.28 -16.45 -17.25
C ARG A 179 -3.53 -14.97 -17.62
N GLU A 180 -4.78 -14.54 -17.76
CA GLU A 180 -5.12 -13.14 -18.00
C GLU A 180 -4.92 -12.30 -16.75
N HIS A 181 -5.19 -12.83 -15.54
CA HIS A 181 -4.96 -12.15 -14.27
C HIS A 181 -3.47 -11.89 -14.03
N GLU A 182 -2.61 -12.88 -14.25
CA GLU A 182 -1.16 -12.70 -14.17
C GLU A 182 -0.64 -11.70 -15.23
N GLN A 183 -1.29 -11.68 -16.38
CA GLN A 183 -0.99 -10.72 -17.45
C GLN A 183 -1.42 -9.30 -17.07
N VAL A 184 -2.63 -9.12 -16.53
CA VAL A 184 -3.15 -7.82 -16.09
C VAL A 184 -2.32 -7.26 -14.93
N GLU A 185 -1.94 -8.09 -13.95
CA GLU A 185 -1.07 -7.68 -12.85
C GLU A 185 0.31 -7.26 -13.39
N LYS A 186 0.89 -8.04 -14.30
CA LYS A 186 2.17 -7.71 -14.96
C LYS A 186 2.08 -6.45 -15.82
N GLU A 187 0.99 -6.25 -16.55
CA GLU A 187 0.78 -5.06 -17.37
C GLU A 187 0.56 -3.83 -16.49
N PHE A 188 -0.22 -3.95 -15.41
CA PHE A 188 -0.42 -2.87 -14.45
C PHE A 188 0.90 -2.49 -13.76
N MET A 189 1.67 -3.46 -13.29
CA MET A 189 3.00 -3.22 -12.71
C MET A 189 3.98 -2.64 -13.72
N ARG A 190 3.94 -3.07 -14.99
CA ARG A 190 4.75 -2.47 -16.05
C ARG A 190 4.35 -1.02 -16.31
N ALA A 191 3.07 -0.73 -16.47
CA ALA A 191 2.56 0.62 -16.67
C ALA A 191 2.92 1.53 -15.49
N TYR A 192 2.84 1.02 -14.26
CA TYR A 192 3.26 1.72 -13.06
C TYR A 192 4.76 2.00 -13.02
N ILE A 193 5.60 1.01 -13.37
CA ILE A 193 7.07 1.17 -13.45
C ILE A 193 7.43 2.15 -14.58
N GLU A 194 6.69 2.13 -15.67
CA GLU A 194 6.90 3.03 -16.82
C GLU A 194 6.51 4.47 -16.48
N ASP A 195 5.37 4.68 -15.80
CA ASP A 195 4.97 5.97 -15.22
C ASP A 195 6.01 6.51 -14.23
N LEU A 196 6.57 5.64 -13.37
CA LEU A 196 7.67 6.01 -12.48
C LEU A 196 8.91 6.46 -13.27
N ARG A 197 9.27 5.76 -14.37
CA ARG A 197 10.43 6.09 -15.19
C ARG A 197 10.22 7.39 -15.98
N GLU A 198 9.03 7.61 -16.53
CA GLU A 198 8.69 8.87 -17.23
C GLU A 198 8.75 10.05 -16.27
N ARG A 199 8.24 9.91 -15.05
CA ARG A 199 8.34 10.93 -14.00
C ARG A 199 9.78 11.17 -13.55
N GLU A 200 10.66 10.17 -13.64
CA GLU A 200 12.09 10.29 -13.36
C GLU A 200 12.85 11.01 -14.49
N SER A 201 12.38 10.91 -15.71
CA SER A 201 13.02 11.51 -16.88
C SER A 201 12.68 12.99 -17.10
N THR A 202 11.65 13.51 -16.44
CA THR A 202 11.34 14.94 -16.49
C THR A 202 12.30 15.74 -15.60
N PRO A 203 13.07 16.69 -16.14
CA PRO A 203 13.98 17.51 -15.36
C PRO A 203 13.17 18.55 -14.56
N SER A 204 12.61 18.15 -13.43
CA SER A 204 12.12 19.07 -12.43
C SER A 204 13.13 19.14 -11.29
N TYR A 205 13.36 20.33 -10.75
CA TYR A 205 14.26 20.61 -9.63
C TYR A 205 13.74 19.98 -8.31
N THR A 206 13.57 18.66 -8.31
CA THR A 206 13.12 17.89 -7.16
C THR A 206 14.32 17.22 -6.51
N THR A 207 14.55 17.53 -5.24
CA THR A 207 15.57 16.84 -4.46
C THR A 207 15.13 15.40 -4.23
N LYS A 208 15.76 14.47 -4.94
CA LYS A 208 15.58 13.03 -4.74
C LYS A 208 16.71 12.52 -3.86
N VAL A 209 16.38 11.99 -2.69
CA VAL A 209 17.36 11.32 -1.83
C VAL A 209 17.11 9.81 -1.95
N MET A 210 17.98 9.13 -2.69
CA MET A 210 18.04 7.67 -2.70
C MET A 210 19.17 7.23 -1.77
N LEU A 211 18.84 6.60 -0.67
CA LEU A 211 19.78 5.99 0.26
C LEU A 211 19.68 4.47 0.13
N SER A 212 20.30 3.91 -0.90
CA SER A 212 20.55 2.47 -0.96
C SER A 212 21.97 2.20 -0.45
N LEU A 213 22.09 1.55 0.69
CA LEU A 213 23.35 1.00 1.16
C LEU A 213 23.29 -0.51 0.93
N GLN A 214 23.95 -0.97 -0.14
CA GLN A 214 24.35 -2.37 -0.25
C GLN A 214 25.57 -2.57 0.66
N LEU A 215 25.42 -3.46 1.64
CA LEU A 215 26.53 -4.11 2.34
C LEU A 215 26.78 -5.46 1.71
#